data_d8ab4de6968cd9b84d0778cf4879dc61
#
_entry.id   d8ab4de6968cd9b84d0778cf4879dc61
#
_cell.length_a   1.000
_cell.length_b   1.000
_cell.length_c   1.000
_cell.angle_alpha   90.00
_cell.angle_beta   90.00
_cell.angle_gamma   90.00
#
_symmetry.space_group_name_H-M   'P 1'
#
loop_
_entity.id
_entity.type
_entity.pdbx_description
1 polymer ?
#
loop_
_entity_poly.entity_id
_entity_poly.type
_entity_poly.pdbx_seq_one_letter_code
_entity_poly.pdbx_strand_id
1 'polypeptide(L)'
;MNKILKTLSLISMLILASHASAQFHANSKSNAEAQESKPETVLDKVQYRITYASKFVSDTTKIDSLGGYDYSDDEMRLDIGQSVSEFYSARRPIFDKWMNEQVARGNRDFTHSPAHPTMTWIVYHNYPAGETSFLSDAMMANYRISEKTQIPDWSIGSDTCTVLGYHCTKAETHFKGRHWIVWYTEDIPLDNGPWKLNGLPGLILKASDAKKQYVFVAVGLEQIGGKEDITLIKNYKKYEPVTQKQFDKVNRTTSADDALKAAGISISMGNVTIEGGGDKDDFMKSLKEVSPYNPIEIAE
;
A
#
# COMPACT_ATOMS: atom_id res chain seq x y z
N MET A 1 -17.29 19.50 -4.61
CA MET A 1 -16.60 18.63 -3.64
C MET A 1 -15.79 17.63 -4.43
N ASN A 2 -14.49 17.60 -4.27
CA ASN A 2 -13.59 16.49 -4.55
C ASN A 2 -12.88 16.33 -5.91
N LYS A 3 -12.74 17.38 -6.71
CA LYS A 3 -11.74 17.33 -7.80
C LYS A 3 -10.30 17.38 -7.26
N ILE A 4 -10.06 18.03 -6.12
CA ILE A 4 -8.73 18.19 -5.52
C ILE A 4 -8.24 16.89 -4.88
N LEU A 5 -9.09 16.15 -4.15
CA LEU A 5 -8.70 14.86 -3.56
C LEU A 5 -8.41 13.79 -4.64
N LYS A 6 -9.13 13.85 -5.77
CA LYS A 6 -8.89 12.98 -6.92
C LYS A 6 -7.58 13.31 -7.65
N THR A 7 -7.17 14.58 -7.65
CA THR A 7 -5.90 15.02 -8.23
C THR A 7 -4.68 14.58 -7.38
N LEU A 8 -4.88 14.42 -6.07
CA LEU A 8 -3.83 14.01 -5.13
C LEU A 8 -3.39 12.56 -5.30
N SER A 9 -4.32 11.66 -5.61
CA SER A 9 -4.03 10.26 -5.94
C SER A 9 -3.26 10.12 -7.27
N LEU A 10 -3.46 11.06 -8.20
CA LEU A 10 -2.84 11.05 -9.53
C LEU A 10 -1.32 11.17 -9.48
N ILE A 11 -0.83 12.02 -8.58
CA ILE A 11 0.58 12.38 -8.53
C ILE A 11 1.40 11.22 -7.98
N SER A 12 0.86 10.48 -7.01
CA SER A 12 1.52 9.26 -6.51
C SER A 12 1.60 8.15 -7.57
N MET A 13 0.67 8.15 -8.55
CA MET A 13 0.67 7.16 -9.64
C MET A 13 1.59 7.51 -10.80
N LEU A 14 1.68 8.79 -11.14
CA LEU A 14 2.57 9.26 -12.23
C LEU A 14 4.06 9.06 -11.89
N ILE A 15 4.42 9.05 -10.61
CA ILE A 15 5.78 8.81 -10.12
C ILE A 15 6.17 7.32 -10.22
N LEU A 16 5.20 6.40 -10.12
CA LEU A 16 5.44 4.96 -10.25
C LEU A 16 5.60 4.49 -11.71
N ALA A 17 5.11 5.25 -12.69
CA ALA A 17 5.11 4.83 -14.09
C ALA A 17 6.39 5.18 -14.87
N SER A 18 7.23 6.07 -14.36
CA SER A 18 8.51 6.41 -15.01
C SER A 18 9.46 7.08 -14.03
N HIS A 19 10.75 6.86 -14.16
CA HIS A 19 11.82 7.62 -13.47
C HIS A 19 11.90 9.08 -13.96
N ALA A 20 10.85 9.61 -14.55
CA ALA A 20 10.73 10.97 -15.04
C ALA A 20 9.77 11.76 -14.13
N SER A 21 10.28 12.74 -13.41
CA SER A 21 9.48 13.70 -12.65
C SER A 21 8.72 14.61 -13.62
N ALA A 22 7.40 14.55 -13.65
CA ALA A 22 6.55 15.44 -14.43
C ALA A 22 5.93 16.52 -13.53
N GLN A 23 6.16 17.81 -13.82
CA GLN A 23 5.48 18.92 -13.14
C GLN A 23 4.09 19.13 -13.74
N PHE A 24 3.09 19.11 -12.87
CA PHE A 24 1.69 19.24 -13.24
C PHE A 24 1.13 20.60 -12.85
N HIS A 25 0.66 21.37 -13.83
CA HIS A 25 -0.11 22.58 -13.59
C HIS A 25 -1.60 22.31 -13.91
N ALA A 26 -2.38 22.00 -12.89
CA ALA A 26 -3.83 21.87 -13.06
C ALA A 26 -4.54 23.22 -12.88
N ASN A 27 -5.12 23.74 -13.94
CA ASN A 27 -6.02 24.91 -13.86
C ASN A 27 -7.40 24.48 -13.38
N SER A 28 -7.62 24.49 -12.06
CA SER A 28 -8.97 24.42 -11.50
C SER A 28 -9.19 25.57 -10.51
N LYS A 29 -10.13 26.46 -10.81
CA LYS A 29 -10.70 27.38 -9.82
C LYS A 29 -11.63 26.55 -8.93
N SER A 30 -11.23 26.26 -7.71
CA SER A 30 -12.14 25.73 -6.69
C SER A 30 -11.99 26.53 -5.41
N ASN A 31 -13.10 27.04 -4.91
CA ASN A 31 -13.21 27.60 -3.57
C ASN A 31 -12.96 26.44 -2.58
N ALA A 32 -11.78 26.43 -1.97
CA ALA A 32 -11.48 25.52 -0.87
C ALA A 32 -12.10 26.11 0.41
N GLU A 33 -13.31 25.69 0.74
CA GLU A 33 -13.80 25.84 2.10
C GLU A 33 -12.94 24.91 2.99
N ALA A 34 -12.33 25.49 4.01
CA ALA A 34 -11.62 24.75 5.05
C ALA A 34 -12.63 23.82 5.74
N GLN A 35 -12.56 22.54 5.44
CA GLN A 35 -13.39 21.52 6.06
C GLN A 35 -12.85 21.32 7.48
N GLU A 36 -13.62 21.66 8.51
CA GLU A 36 -13.37 21.24 9.89
C GLU A 36 -13.05 19.75 9.92
N SER A 37 -11.88 19.41 10.40
CA SER A 37 -11.44 18.01 10.50
C SER A 37 -12.31 17.31 11.53
N LYS A 38 -13.27 16.49 11.09
CA LYS A 38 -13.95 15.57 12.02
C LYS A 38 -12.89 14.77 12.77
N PRO A 39 -13.08 14.54 14.07
CA PRO A 39 -12.16 13.73 14.86
C PRO A 39 -11.99 12.35 14.18
N GLU A 40 -10.78 11.85 14.21
CA GLU A 40 -10.46 10.52 13.69
C GLU A 40 -11.19 9.46 14.52
N THR A 41 -11.75 8.44 13.86
CA THR A 41 -12.38 7.34 14.58
C THR A 41 -11.29 6.42 15.13
N VAL A 42 -11.11 6.39 16.43
CA VAL A 42 -10.20 5.46 17.10
C VAL A 42 -10.82 4.07 17.09
N LEU A 43 -10.08 3.08 16.60
CA LEU A 43 -10.49 1.68 16.56
C LEU A 43 -9.95 0.89 17.75
N ASP A 44 -8.69 1.15 18.11
CA ASP A 44 -7.98 0.46 19.20
C ASP A 44 -6.78 1.30 19.65
N LYS A 45 -6.04 0.81 20.66
CA LYS A 45 -4.79 1.38 21.16
C LYS A 45 -3.61 0.49 20.76
N VAL A 46 -2.59 1.08 20.12
CA VAL A 46 -1.38 0.36 19.71
C VAL A 46 -0.65 -0.20 20.94
N GLN A 47 -0.55 -1.52 21.04
CA GLN A 47 0.24 -2.20 22.05
C GLN A 47 1.66 -2.47 21.55
N TYR A 48 1.77 -2.96 20.34
CA TYR A 48 3.05 -3.26 19.68
C TYR A 48 3.07 -2.67 18.28
N ARG A 49 4.25 -2.25 17.86
CA ARG A 49 4.56 -1.84 16.48
C ARG A 49 5.70 -2.66 15.96
N ILE A 50 5.50 -3.28 14.80
CA ILE A 50 6.54 -4.00 14.08
C ILE A 50 6.82 -3.24 12.77
N THR A 51 8.09 -2.97 12.52
CA THR A 51 8.55 -2.34 11.28
C THR A 51 9.18 -3.40 10.38
N TYR A 52 8.71 -3.50 9.14
CA TYR A 52 9.23 -4.43 8.14
C TYR A 52 9.93 -3.66 7.02
N ALA A 53 11.20 -4.00 6.73
CA ALA A 53 11.80 -3.72 5.45
C ALA A 53 11.09 -4.59 4.41
N SER A 54 10.46 -3.97 3.43
CA SER A 54 9.58 -4.64 2.49
C SER A 54 10.00 -4.34 1.07
N LYS A 55 9.89 -5.34 0.20
CA LYS A 55 10.12 -5.15 -1.23
C LYS A 55 9.15 -5.99 -2.04
N PHE A 56 8.79 -5.49 -3.22
CA PHE A 56 7.90 -6.19 -4.13
C PHE A 56 8.28 -5.94 -5.58
N VAL A 57 7.82 -6.81 -6.45
CA VAL A 57 7.97 -6.75 -7.89
C VAL A 57 6.64 -6.32 -8.50
N SER A 58 6.60 -5.17 -9.15
CA SER A 58 5.42 -4.71 -9.88
C SER A 58 5.34 -5.31 -11.29
N ASP A 59 6.48 -5.43 -11.96
CA ASP A 59 6.61 -5.95 -13.31
C ASP A 59 7.47 -7.22 -13.33
N THR A 60 6.82 -8.37 -13.39
CA THR A 60 7.48 -9.68 -13.40
C THR A 60 8.17 -10.02 -14.72
N THR A 61 8.03 -9.19 -15.74
CA THR A 61 8.70 -9.36 -17.05
C THR A 61 10.07 -8.70 -17.09
N LYS A 62 10.33 -7.75 -16.18
CA LYS A 62 11.63 -7.09 -16.04
C LYS A 62 12.56 -7.91 -15.17
N ILE A 63 13.51 -8.56 -15.84
CA ILE A 63 14.56 -9.37 -15.21
C ILE A 63 15.90 -8.76 -15.58
N ASP A 64 16.78 -8.56 -14.60
CA ASP A 64 18.12 -8.07 -14.83
C ASP A 64 19.02 -9.11 -15.51
N SER A 65 20.23 -8.71 -15.91
CA SER A 65 21.19 -9.59 -16.59
C SER A 65 21.67 -10.78 -15.74
N LEU A 66 21.39 -10.77 -14.44
CA LEU A 66 21.75 -11.84 -13.49
C LEU A 66 20.54 -12.71 -13.14
N GLY A 67 19.37 -12.47 -13.76
CA GLY A 67 18.13 -13.19 -13.48
C GLY A 67 17.39 -12.68 -12.24
N GLY A 68 17.73 -11.52 -11.70
CA GLY A 68 17.07 -10.87 -10.59
C GLY A 68 15.87 -10.01 -11.03
N TYR A 69 14.88 -9.87 -10.14
CA TYR A 69 13.77 -8.94 -10.36
C TYR A 69 14.18 -7.51 -10.06
N ASP A 70 13.55 -6.56 -10.76
CA ASP A 70 13.56 -5.14 -10.37
C ASP A 70 12.55 -4.93 -9.21
N TYR A 71 13.07 -4.55 -8.04
CA TYR A 71 12.28 -4.40 -6.84
C TYR A 71 11.99 -2.94 -6.52
N SER A 72 10.73 -2.68 -6.17
CA SER A 72 10.35 -1.50 -5.39
C SER A 72 10.44 -1.82 -3.90
N ASP A 73 10.90 -0.86 -3.08
CA ASP A 73 11.01 -1.01 -1.62
C ASP A 73 10.03 -0.10 -0.88
N ASP A 74 9.62 -0.54 0.30
CA ASP A 74 8.88 0.27 1.26
C ASP A 74 9.25 -0.15 2.69
N GLU A 75 8.98 0.74 3.64
CA GLU A 75 8.96 0.42 5.06
C GLU A 75 7.50 0.26 5.48
N MET A 76 7.10 -0.97 5.83
CA MET A 76 5.74 -1.25 6.27
C MET A 76 5.67 -1.36 7.80
N ARG A 77 4.58 -0.89 8.38
CA ARG A 77 4.29 -1.01 9.80
C ARG A 77 3.09 -1.89 10.05
N LEU A 78 3.21 -2.73 11.08
CA LEU A 78 2.12 -3.48 11.67
C LEU A 78 1.91 -2.94 13.08
N ASP A 79 0.84 -2.20 13.27
CA ASP A 79 0.38 -1.74 14.58
C ASP A 79 -0.65 -2.74 15.11
N ILE A 80 -0.35 -3.33 16.27
CA ILE A 80 -1.18 -4.35 16.90
C ILE A 80 -1.82 -3.76 18.16
N GLY A 81 -3.14 -3.72 18.19
CA GLY A 81 -3.95 -3.37 19.36
C GLY A 81 -4.38 -4.59 20.18
N GLN A 82 -5.42 -4.43 20.99
CA GLN A 82 -6.01 -5.54 21.73
C GLN A 82 -6.93 -6.41 20.85
N SER A 83 -7.63 -5.80 19.92
CA SER A 83 -8.61 -6.46 19.06
C SER A 83 -8.44 -6.16 17.58
N VAL A 84 -7.86 -5.02 17.23
CA VAL A 84 -7.66 -4.57 15.84
C VAL A 84 -6.17 -4.44 15.59
N SER A 85 -5.72 -4.81 14.39
CA SER A 85 -4.40 -4.43 13.90
C SER A 85 -4.47 -3.75 12.55
N GLU A 86 -3.48 -2.92 12.25
CA GLU A 86 -3.36 -2.16 11.01
C GLU A 86 -1.99 -2.40 10.38
N PHE A 87 -1.96 -2.74 9.08
CA PHE A 87 -0.73 -2.89 8.31
C PHE A 87 -0.70 -1.87 7.17
N TYR A 88 0.31 -1.00 7.14
CA TYR A 88 0.38 0.15 6.24
C TYR A 88 1.82 0.60 5.98
N SER A 89 2.05 1.41 4.92
CA SER A 89 3.36 2.04 4.68
C SER A 89 3.67 3.11 5.73
N ALA A 90 4.82 3.00 6.38
CA ALA A 90 5.34 4.01 7.32
C ALA A 90 5.53 5.38 6.67
N ARG A 91 5.71 5.41 5.35
CA ARG A 91 5.84 6.63 4.55
C ARG A 91 4.49 7.35 4.37
N ARG A 92 3.35 6.63 4.49
CA ARG A 92 2.01 7.19 4.22
C ARG A 92 1.63 8.35 5.14
N PRO A 93 1.73 8.28 6.48
CA PRO A 93 1.39 9.41 7.35
C PRO A 93 2.23 10.66 7.05
N ILE A 94 3.50 10.48 6.68
CA ILE A 94 4.41 11.57 6.32
C ILE A 94 3.96 12.21 5.01
N PHE A 95 3.64 11.38 4.03
CA PHE A 95 3.12 11.81 2.72
C PHE A 95 1.78 12.55 2.87
N ASP A 96 0.83 11.98 3.59
CA ASP A 96 -0.51 12.55 3.78
C ASP A 96 -0.45 13.89 4.51
N LYS A 97 0.39 14.00 5.54
CA LYS A 97 0.62 15.26 6.26
C LYS A 97 1.21 16.31 5.33
N TRP A 98 2.28 15.99 4.62
CA TRP A 98 2.92 16.89 3.68
C TRP A 98 1.93 17.34 2.59
N MET A 99 1.17 16.43 2.01
CA MET A 99 0.15 16.73 1.00
C MET A 99 -0.92 17.70 1.50
N ASN A 100 -1.44 17.46 2.71
CA ASN A 100 -2.44 18.35 3.31
C ASN A 100 -1.86 19.75 3.53
N GLU A 101 -0.60 19.87 3.93
CA GLU A 101 0.09 21.16 4.08
C GLU A 101 0.28 21.87 2.74
N GLN A 102 0.67 21.15 1.65
CA GLN A 102 0.80 21.75 0.32
C GLN A 102 -0.55 22.28 -0.17
N VAL A 103 -1.61 21.50 -0.02
CA VAL A 103 -2.98 21.89 -0.39
C VAL A 103 -3.42 23.12 0.40
N ALA A 104 -3.18 23.16 1.71
CA ALA A 104 -3.55 24.30 2.56
C ALA A 104 -2.83 25.60 2.18
N ARG A 105 -1.58 25.49 1.68
CA ARG A 105 -0.78 26.62 1.17
C ARG A 105 -1.15 27.02 -0.26
N GLY A 106 -2.07 26.30 -0.91
CA GLY A 106 -2.42 26.51 -2.33
C GLY A 106 -1.32 26.08 -3.30
N ASN A 107 -0.31 25.35 -2.83
CA ASN A 107 0.75 24.80 -3.67
C ASN A 107 0.18 23.65 -4.53
N ARG A 108 0.62 23.58 -5.77
CA ARG A 108 0.20 22.58 -6.75
C ARG A 108 1.37 21.74 -7.29
N ASP A 109 2.56 22.02 -6.81
CA ASP A 109 3.74 21.18 -7.06
C ASP A 109 3.82 20.11 -5.97
N PHE A 110 3.63 18.86 -6.36
CA PHE A 110 3.63 17.70 -5.47
C PHE A 110 4.79 16.73 -5.80
N THR A 111 5.73 17.16 -6.63
CA THR A 111 6.83 16.31 -7.11
C THR A 111 7.89 16.07 -6.03
N HIS A 112 8.01 16.95 -5.05
CA HIS A 112 9.05 16.93 -4.04
C HIS A 112 8.56 16.47 -2.66
N SER A 113 7.84 15.36 -2.61
CA SER A 113 7.43 14.78 -1.33
C SER A 113 8.64 14.21 -0.57
N PRO A 114 8.72 14.44 0.77
CA PRO A 114 9.78 13.87 1.60
C PRO A 114 9.67 12.35 1.75
N ALA A 115 8.52 11.77 1.42
CA ALA A 115 8.26 10.34 1.52
C ALA A 115 7.22 9.93 0.47
N HIS A 116 7.49 8.84 -0.23
CA HIS A 116 6.56 8.26 -1.20
C HIS A 116 6.29 6.81 -0.80
N PRO A 117 5.06 6.47 -0.36
CA PRO A 117 4.69 5.09 -0.16
C PRO A 117 4.63 4.38 -1.52
N THR A 118 5.32 3.25 -1.64
CA THR A 118 5.28 2.41 -2.85
C THR A 118 4.24 1.31 -2.72
N MET A 119 4.01 0.83 -1.48
CA MET A 119 2.86 -0.01 -1.14
C MET A 119 1.75 0.89 -0.57
N THR A 120 0.81 1.31 -1.44
CA THR A 120 -0.22 2.32 -1.08
C THR A 120 -1.43 1.76 -0.35
N TRP A 121 -1.54 0.43 -0.23
CA TRP A 121 -2.67 -0.23 0.42
C TRP A 121 -2.51 -0.30 1.94
N ILE A 122 -3.66 -0.40 2.62
CA ILE A 122 -3.78 -0.58 4.06
C ILE A 122 -4.59 -1.83 4.32
N VAL A 123 -4.20 -2.61 5.34
CA VAL A 123 -4.98 -3.76 5.81
C VAL A 123 -5.39 -3.53 7.26
N TYR A 124 -6.69 -3.58 7.54
CA TYR A 124 -7.22 -3.68 8.89
C TYR A 124 -7.63 -5.12 9.17
N HIS A 125 -7.07 -5.72 10.21
CA HIS A 125 -7.52 -7.01 10.71
C HIS A 125 -8.56 -6.81 11.79
N ASN A 126 -9.60 -7.65 11.76
CA ASN A 126 -10.74 -7.61 12.66
C ASN A 126 -11.49 -6.26 12.64
N TYR A 127 -11.48 -5.59 11.51
CA TYR A 127 -12.31 -4.41 11.29
C TYR A 127 -12.95 -4.41 9.88
N PRO A 128 -14.30 -4.42 9.81
CA PRO A 128 -15.26 -4.64 10.90
C PRO A 128 -15.01 -5.92 11.68
N ALA A 129 -15.58 -6.05 12.88
CA ALA A 129 -15.33 -7.22 13.74
C ALA A 129 -15.57 -8.56 13.00
N GLY A 130 -14.60 -9.45 13.02
CA GLY A 130 -14.59 -10.73 12.30
C GLY A 130 -14.20 -10.63 10.82
N GLU A 131 -13.88 -9.43 10.33
CA GLU A 131 -13.51 -9.20 8.93
C GLU A 131 -12.08 -8.65 8.82
N THR A 132 -11.50 -8.86 7.64
CA THR A 132 -10.27 -8.19 7.18
C THR A 132 -10.64 -7.24 6.06
N SER A 133 -10.29 -5.95 6.22
CA SER A 133 -10.49 -4.93 5.20
C SER A 133 -9.17 -4.56 4.53
N PHE A 134 -9.10 -4.74 3.23
CA PHE A 134 -8.01 -4.27 2.37
C PHE A 134 -8.45 -3.01 1.65
N LEU A 135 -7.72 -1.92 1.82
CA LEU A 135 -8.00 -0.64 1.20
C LEU A 135 -6.86 -0.28 0.25
N SER A 136 -7.18 0.17 -0.94
CA SER A 136 -6.19 0.59 -1.92
C SER A 136 -6.68 1.79 -2.71
N ASP A 137 -5.76 2.72 -2.95
CA ASP A 137 -5.95 3.82 -3.86
C ASP A 137 -5.39 3.38 -5.22
N ALA A 138 -6.26 2.97 -6.13
CA ALA A 138 -5.86 2.50 -7.45
C ALA A 138 -6.63 3.23 -8.55
N MET A 139 -5.96 3.52 -9.66
CA MET A 139 -6.57 4.15 -10.84
C MET A 139 -7.46 5.36 -10.49
N MET A 140 -6.96 6.24 -9.60
CA MET A 140 -7.64 7.47 -9.12
C MET A 140 -8.96 7.25 -8.38
N ALA A 141 -9.23 6.05 -7.95
CA ALA A 141 -10.37 5.71 -7.11
C ALA A 141 -9.90 4.95 -5.87
N ASN A 142 -10.72 5.00 -4.85
CA ASN A 142 -10.45 4.38 -3.57
C ASN A 142 -11.32 3.13 -3.45
N TYR A 143 -10.70 1.97 -3.37
CA TYR A 143 -11.37 0.66 -3.32
C TYR A 143 -11.20 -0.01 -1.97
N ARG A 144 -12.25 -0.69 -1.53
CA ARG A 144 -12.25 -1.50 -0.32
C ARG A 144 -12.72 -2.91 -0.62
N ILE A 145 -11.92 -3.88 -0.23
CA ILE A 145 -12.27 -5.29 -0.22
C ILE A 145 -12.41 -5.69 1.24
N SER A 146 -13.61 -6.07 1.67
CA SER A 146 -13.87 -6.60 3.01
C SER A 146 -14.31 -8.04 2.91
N GLU A 147 -13.69 -8.90 3.68
CA GLU A 147 -13.97 -10.34 3.69
C GLU A 147 -13.87 -10.89 5.12
N LYS A 148 -14.55 -12.00 5.39
CA LYS A 148 -14.35 -12.70 6.67
C LYS A 148 -12.86 -13.00 6.83
N THR A 149 -12.34 -12.74 8.03
CA THR A 149 -10.94 -13.07 8.34
C THR A 149 -10.71 -14.56 8.12
N GLN A 150 -9.73 -14.87 7.29
CA GLN A 150 -9.32 -16.23 6.96
C GLN A 150 -8.01 -16.54 7.68
N ILE A 151 -7.92 -17.72 8.24
CA ILE A 151 -6.69 -18.26 8.83
C ILE A 151 -6.07 -19.18 7.78
N PRO A 152 -4.83 -18.90 7.32
CA PRO A 152 -4.13 -19.80 6.42
C PRO A 152 -3.92 -21.19 7.04
N ASP A 153 -3.98 -22.23 6.22
CA ASP A 153 -3.65 -23.60 6.64
C ASP A 153 -2.12 -23.78 6.62
N TRP A 154 -1.51 -23.72 7.80
CA TRP A 154 -0.07 -23.72 7.96
C TRP A 154 0.53 -25.12 8.09
N SER A 155 1.57 -25.40 7.31
CA SER A 155 2.49 -26.50 7.50
C SER A 155 3.72 -26.00 8.25
N ILE A 156 3.87 -26.39 9.51
CA ILE A 156 5.00 -26.00 10.36
C ILE A 156 6.17 -26.96 10.12
N GLY A 157 7.31 -26.42 9.75
CA GLY A 157 8.55 -27.16 9.52
C GLY A 157 9.46 -27.24 10.74
N SER A 158 10.62 -27.89 10.56
CA SER A 158 11.67 -27.96 11.57
C SER A 158 12.82 -26.96 11.34
N ASP A 159 12.83 -26.27 10.20
CA ASP A 159 13.87 -25.29 9.90
C ASP A 159 13.75 -24.09 10.84
N THR A 160 14.89 -23.58 11.27
CA THR A 160 14.93 -22.41 12.18
C THR A 160 15.87 -21.34 11.65
N CYS A 161 15.65 -20.10 12.06
CA CYS A 161 16.57 -18.98 11.85
C CYS A 161 16.43 -17.95 12.97
N THR A 162 17.27 -16.93 12.94
CA THR A 162 17.17 -15.81 13.89
C THR A 162 16.78 -14.54 13.14
N VAL A 163 15.73 -13.84 13.62
CA VAL A 163 15.29 -12.53 13.12
C VAL A 163 15.16 -11.60 14.30
N LEU A 164 15.77 -10.42 14.26
CA LEU A 164 15.81 -9.44 15.37
C LEU A 164 16.25 -10.04 16.72
N GLY A 165 17.09 -11.09 16.69
CA GLY A 165 17.52 -11.79 17.90
C GLY A 165 16.55 -12.86 18.41
N TYR A 166 15.35 -12.98 17.85
CA TYR A 166 14.36 -14.00 18.20
C TYR A 166 14.61 -15.30 17.44
N HIS A 167 14.43 -16.42 18.12
CA HIS A 167 14.44 -17.73 17.48
C HIS A 167 13.13 -17.93 16.72
N CYS A 168 13.23 -18.21 15.42
CA CYS A 168 12.07 -18.36 14.54
C CYS A 168 12.01 -19.75 13.92
N THR A 169 10.79 -20.26 13.85
CA THR A 169 10.46 -21.52 13.16
C THR A 169 9.85 -21.24 11.81
N LYS A 170 10.17 -22.04 10.81
CA LYS A 170 9.63 -21.94 9.46
C LYS A 170 8.20 -22.51 9.40
N ALA A 171 7.32 -21.82 8.70
CA ALA A 171 6.03 -22.36 8.28
C ALA A 171 5.72 -21.99 6.83
N GLU A 172 4.90 -22.81 6.18
CA GLU A 172 4.52 -22.62 4.78
C GLU A 172 3.01 -22.79 4.60
N THR A 173 2.46 -22.08 3.63
CA THR A 173 1.05 -22.21 3.27
C THR A 173 0.79 -21.81 1.82
N HIS A 174 -0.29 -22.34 1.22
CA HIS A 174 -0.88 -21.76 0.02
C HIS A 174 -2.05 -20.88 0.44
N PHE A 175 -1.90 -19.57 0.25
CA PHE A 175 -2.89 -18.61 0.69
C PHE A 175 -3.04 -17.47 -0.33
N LYS A 176 -4.29 -17.20 -0.72
CA LYS A 176 -4.61 -16.12 -1.67
C LYS A 176 -3.80 -16.22 -2.97
N GLY A 177 -3.73 -17.43 -3.54
CA GLY A 177 -3.07 -17.72 -4.81
C GLY A 177 -1.55 -17.69 -4.81
N ARG A 178 -0.91 -17.55 -3.64
CA ARG A 178 0.55 -17.60 -3.49
C ARG A 178 0.99 -18.68 -2.51
N HIS A 179 2.15 -19.28 -2.77
CA HIS A 179 2.83 -20.13 -1.80
C HIS A 179 3.70 -19.23 -0.91
N TRP A 180 3.34 -19.10 0.35
CA TRP A 180 4.05 -18.30 1.35
C TRP A 180 5.00 -19.15 2.17
N ILE A 181 6.19 -18.60 2.43
CA ILE A 181 7.21 -19.12 3.32
C ILE A 181 7.44 -18.06 4.39
N VAL A 182 7.20 -18.43 5.65
CA VAL A 182 7.29 -17.49 6.76
C VAL A 182 8.18 -18.02 7.87
N TRP A 183 8.64 -17.10 8.71
CA TRP A 183 9.42 -17.37 9.91
C TRP A 183 8.75 -16.64 11.06
N TYR A 184 8.25 -17.38 12.04
CA TYR A 184 7.52 -16.86 13.18
C TYR A 184 8.20 -17.24 14.48
N THR A 185 7.96 -16.47 15.55
CA THR A 185 8.53 -16.73 16.89
C THR A 185 7.42 -16.86 17.93
N GLU A 186 7.48 -17.90 18.74
CA GLU A 186 6.59 -18.10 19.89
C GLU A 186 7.01 -17.26 21.11
N ASP A 187 8.22 -16.68 21.12
CA ASP A 187 8.68 -15.76 22.15
C ASP A 187 7.79 -14.51 22.21
N ILE A 188 7.07 -14.20 21.12
CA ILE A 188 6.09 -13.13 21.03
C ILE A 188 4.75 -13.77 20.64
N PRO A 189 3.89 -14.10 21.62
CA PRO A 189 2.64 -14.84 21.38
C PRO A 189 1.53 -13.94 20.82
N LEU A 190 1.81 -13.30 19.69
CA LEU A 190 0.87 -12.47 18.93
C LEU A 190 0.59 -13.15 17.59
N ASP A 191 -0.67 -13.54 17.40
CA ASP A 191 -1.15 -14.14 16.15
C ASP A 191 -1.31 -13.06 15.08
N ASN A 192 -0.18 -12.55 14.60
CA ASN A 192 -0.16 -11.47 13.61
C ASN A 192 1.05 -11.59 12.68
N GLY A 193 0.96 -10.92 11.53
CA GLY A 193 2.04 -10.86 10.56
C GLY A 193 1.79 -9.80 9.49
N PRO A 194 2.68 -9.65 8.51
CA PRO A 194 2.52 -8.71 7.43
C PRO A 194 1.33 -9.08 6.53
N TRP A 195 0.69 -8.07 5.97
CA TRP A 195 -0.45 -8.18 5.07
C TRP A 195 -1.63 -8.93 5.74
N LYS A 196 -2.10 -10.05 5.21
CA LYS A 196 -3.20 -10.88 5.74
C LYS A 196 -2.70 -12.18 6.40
N LEU A 197 -1.40 -12.30 6.64
CA LEU A 197 -0.80 -13.52 7.22
C LEU A 197 -1.00 -13.51 8.74
N ASN A 198 -1.68 -14.55 9.25
CA ASN A 198 -2.02 -14.73 10.66
C ASN A 198 -2.20 -16.23 10.96
N GLY A 199 -2.58 -16.61 12.19
CA GLY A 199 -2.96 -17.99 12.55
C GLY A 199 -1.83 -18.88 13.03
N LEU A 200 -0.60 -18.36 13.18
CA LEU A 200 0.50 -19.07 13.83
C LEU A 200 0.53 -18.77 15.34
N PRO A 201 1.09 -19.65 16.19
CA PRO A 201 1.15 -19.45 17.64
C PRO A 201 2.18 -18.39 18.05
N GLY A 202 2.45 -17.41 17.19
CA GLY A 202 3.40 -16.33 17.43
C GLY A 202 3.55 -15.38 16.25
N LEU A 203 4.34 -14.33 16.47
CA LEU A 203 4.50 -13.23 15.53
C LEU A 203 5.35 -13.64 14.32
N ILE A 204 4.85 -13.36 13.12
CA ILE A 204 5.58 -13.58 11.87
C ILE A 204 6.58 -12.43 11.68
N LEU A 205 7.87 -12.72 11.82
CA LEU A 205 8.94 -11.73 11.67
C LEU A 205 9.53 -11.67 10.26
N LYS A 206 9.32 -12.71 9.44
CA LYS A 206 9.74 -12.71 8.05
C LYS A 206 8.75 -13.47 7.20
N ALA A 207 8.41 -12.94 6.04
CA ALA A 207 7.52 -13.59 5.08
C ALA A 207 8.00 -13.30 3.66
N SER A 208 7.90 -14.30 2.78
CA SER A 208 8.03 -14.10 1.34
C SER A 208 7.17 -15.11 0.60
N ASP A 209 6.68 -14.75 -0.59
CA ASP A 209 6.19 -15.78 -1.48
C ASP A 209 7.34 -16.58 -2.08
N ALA A 210 7.07 -17.80 -2.57
CA ALA A 210 8.08 -18.72 -3.08
C ALA A 210 8.89 -18.15 -4.25
N LYS A 211 8.29 -17.23 -5.03
CA LYS A 211 8.96 -16.52 -6.13
C LYS A 211 9.73 -15.29 -5.67
N LYS A 212 9.68 -14.95 -4.39
CA LYS A 212 10.27 -13.74 -3.79
C LYS A 212 9.78 -12.44 -4.44
N GLN A 213 8.57 -12.45 -5.00
CA GLN A 213 7.95 -11.26 -5.58
C GLN A 213 7.41 -10.31 -4.52
N TYR A 214 7.12 -10.82 -3.34
CA TYR A 214 6.81 -10.07 -2.12
C TYR A 214 7.69 -10.57 -0.98
N VAL A 215 8.38 -9.66 -0.32
CA VAL A 215 9.29 -9.99 0.79
C VAL A 215 9.10 -8.96 1.90
N PHE A 216 8.90 -9.45 3.12
CA PHE A 216 8.78 -8.68 4.36
C PHE A 216 9.76 -9.23 5.38
N VAL A 217 10.62 -8.37 5.94
CA VAL A 217 11.60 -8.76 6.97
C VAL A 217 11.49 -7.74 8.11
N ALA A 218 11.14 -8.19 9.31
CA ALA A 218 11.08 -7.33 10.47
C ALA A 218 12.48 -6.75 10.78
N VAL A 219 12.54 -5.42 10.92
CA VAL A 219 13.75 -4.66 11.23
C VAL A 219 13.62 -3.87 12.51
N GLY A 220 12.41 -3.78 13.09
CA GLY A 220 12.12 -3.13 14.36
C GLY A 220 10.91 -3.75 15.04
N LEU A 221 10.93 -3.76 16.38
CA LEU A 221 9.82 -4.15 17.23
C LEU A 221 9.80 -3.22 18.45
N GLU A 222 8.67 -2.56 18.66
CA GLU A 222 8.48 -1.59 19.72
C GLU A 222 7.24 -1.92 20.55
N GLN A 223 7.35 -1.83 21.87
CA GLN A 223 6.20 -1.88 22.76
C GLN A 223 5.70 -0.46 23.00
N ILE A 224 4.58 -0.10 22.37
CA ILE A 224 3.97 1.24 22.47
C ILE A 224 3.13 1.38 23.74
N GLY A 225 2.49 0.28 24.18
CA GLY A 225 1.77 0.23 25.46
C GLY A 225 0.56 1.15 25.53
N GLY A 226 -0.17 1.31 24.43
CA GLY A 226 -1.42 2.07 24.37
C GLY A 226 -1.24 3.59 24.29
N LYS A 227 -0.04 4.10 24.03
CA LYS A 227 0.24 5.54 23.93
C LYS A 227 -0.22 6.15 22.61
N GLU A 228 -0.40 5.34 21.58
CA GLU A 228 -0.83 5.74 20.24
C GLU A 228 -2.13 5.02 19.88
N ASP A 229 -2.86 5.59 18.92
CA ASP A 229 -4.15 5.08 18.48
C ASP A 229 -4.01 4.36 17.13
N ILE A 230 -4.73 3.24 16.97
CA ILE A 230 -5.09 2.71 15.66
C ILE A 230 -6.34 3.49 15.22
N THR A 231 -6.25 4.23 14.14
CA THR A 231 -7.33 5.08 13.67
C THR A 231 -7.87 4.61 12.33
N LEU A 232 -9.18 4.77 12.15
CA LEU A 232 -9.78 4.49 10.85
C LEU A 232 -9.40 5.59 9.86
N ILE A 233 -8.90 5.19 8.70
CA ILE A 233 -8.55 6.13 7.63
C ILE A 233 -9.71 7.10 7.34
N LYS A 234 -9.39 8.38 7.20
CA LYS A 234 -10.37 9.40 6.81
C LYS A 234 -11.07 8.99 5.53
N ASN A 235 -12.39 9.17 5.53
CA ASN A 235 -13.23 8.82 4.38
C ASN A 235 -13.37 7.30 4.07
N TYR A 236 -13.09 6.41 5.02
CA TYR A 236 -13.31 4.96 4.87
C TYR A 236 -14.63 4.60 4.17
N LYS A 237 -15.72 5.30 4.53
CA LYS A 237 -17.05 5.08 3.93
C LYS A 237 -17.14 5.50 2.46
N LYS A 238 -16.17 6.26 1.95
CA LYS A 238 -16.10 6.68 0.53
C LYS A 238 -15.30 5.72 -0.33
N TYR A 239 -14.61 4.76 0.29
CA TYR A 239 -13.98 3.66 -0.43
C TYR A 239 -15.07 2.81 -1.06
N GLU A 240 -14.99 2.62 -2.38
CA GLU A 240 -15.95 1.79 -3.13
C GLU A 240 -15.77 0.32 -2.74
N PRO A 241 -16.83 -0.34 -2.24
CA PRO A 241 -16.75 -1.75 -1.93
C PRO A 241 -16.71 -2.55 -3.23
N VAL A 242 -15.69 -3.38 -3.39
CA VAL A 242 -15.48 -4.24 -4.56
C VAL A 242 -15.04 -5.63 -4.13
N THR A 243 -15.22 -6.59 -5.01
CA THR A 243 -14.60 -7.92 -4.87
C THR A 243 -13.15 -7.89 -5.36
N GLN A 244 -12.31 -8.84 -4.93
CA GLN A 244 -10.95 -8.99 -5.44
C GLN A 244 -10.92 -9.06 -6.97
N LYS A 245 -11.81 -9.84 -7.58
CA LYS A 245 -11.91 -9.98 -9.03
C LYS A 245 -12.22 -8.65 -9.75
N GLN A 246 -13.09 -7.81 -9.17
CA GLN A 246 -13.39 -6.49 -9.72
C GLN A 246 -12.18 -5.57 -9.61
N PHE A 247 -11.51 -5.58 -8.45
CA PHE A 247 -10.29 -4.81 -8.21
C PHE A 247 -9.17 -5.21 -9.18
N ASP A 248 -8.92 -6.51 -9.35
CA ASP A 248 -7.93 -7.02 -10.30
C ASP A 248 -8.25 -6.63 -11.73
N LYS A 249 -9.55 -6.70 -12.12
CA LYS A 249 -9.99 -6.27 -13.45
C LYS A 249 -9.63 -4.80 -13.69
N VAL A 250 -9.94 -3.91 -12.75
CA VAL A 250 -9.61 -2.49 -12.88
C VAL A 250 -8.11 -2.29 -13.11
N ASN A 251 -7.26 -2.92 -12.28
CA ASN A 251 -5.81 -2.76 -12.38
C ASN A 251 -5.22 -3.36 -13.66
N ARG A 252 -5.85 -4.38 -14.25
CA ARG A 252 -5.38 -5.05 -15.47
C ARG A 252 -5.88 -4.41 -16.77
N THR A 253 -6.89 -3.55 -16.71
CA THR A 253 -7.55 -3.05 -17.92
C THR A 253 -7.65 -1.53 -18.01
N THR A 254 -7.31 -0.79 -16.95
CA THR A 254 -7.43 0.66 -16.91
C THR A 254 -6.06 1.29 -17.05
N SER A 255 -5.88 2.12 -18.06
CA SER A 255 -4.68 2.95 -18.21
C SER A 255 -4.76 4.21 -17.34
N ALA A 256 -3.63 4.89 -17.14
CA ALA A 256 -3.61 6.17 -16.44
C ALA A 256 -4.46 7.23 -17.17
N ASP A 257 -4.45 7.21 -18.49
CA ASP A 257 -5.24 8.11 -19.36
C ASP A 257 -6.76 7.89 -19.18
N ASP A 258 -7.19 6.61 -19.09
CA ASP A 258 -8.60 6.27 -18.84
C ASP A 258 -9.03 6.73 -17.45
N ALA A 259 -8.20 6.53 -16.44
CA ALA A 259 -8.46 6.97 -15.07
C ALA A 259 -8.57 8.50 -14.97
N LEU A 260 -7.69 9.22 -15.67
CA LEU A 260 -7.72 10.68 -15.77
C LEU A 260 -9.02 11.17 -16.40
N LYS A 261 -9.40 10.62 -17.55
CA LYS A 261 -10.64 10.95 -18.25
C LYS A 261 -11.86 10.68 -17.38
N ALA A 262 -11.91 9.53 -16.69
CA ALA A 262 -12.99 9.19 -15.77
C ALA A 262 -13.11 10.20 -14.61
N ALA A 263 -11.98 10.76 -14.16
CA ALA A 263 -11.94 11.83 -13.16
C ALA A 263 -12.27 13.23 -13.71
N GLY A 264 -12.49 13.35 -15.04
CA GLY A 264 -12.74 14.63 -15.72
C GLY A 264 -11.49 15.50 -15.84
N ILE A 265 -10.32 14.88 -15.87
CA ILE A 265 -9.01 15.55 -16.01
C ILE A 265 -8.50 15.29 -17.41
N SER A 266 -8.13 16.38 -18.12
CA SER A 266 -7.49 16.30 -19.41
C SER A 266 -6.06 16.81 -19.32
N ILE A 267 -5.13 16.04 -19.83
CA ILE A 267 -3.73 16.44 -19.95
C ILE A 267 -3.50 16.95 -21.37
N SER A 268 -2.93 18.13 -21.50
CA SER A 268 -2.48 18.68 -22.80
C SER A 268 -0.97 18.83 -22.81
N MET A 269 -0.35 18.64 -23.97
CA MET A 269 1.10 18.73 -24.19
C MET A 269 1.71 20.05 -23.70
N GLY A 270 0.94 21.15 -23.78
CA GLY A 270 1.39 22.47 -23.31
C GLY A 270 1.55 22.57 -21.80
N ASN A 271 0.90 21.70 -21.02
CA ASN A 271 0.88 21.71 -19.57
C ASN A 271 1.81 20.66 -18.93
N VAL A 272 2.61 19.96 -19.74
CA VAL A 272 3.53 18.92 -19.28
C VAL A 272 4.95 19.44 -19.35
N THR A 273 5.66 19.39 -18.23
CA THR A 273 7.11 19.58 -18.12
C THR A 273 7.71 18.28 -17.62
N ILE A 274 8.71 17.74 -18.33
CA ILE A 274 9.41 16.52 -17.92
C ILE A 274 10.78 16.93 -17.40
N GLU A 275 11.02 16.75 -16.12
CA GLU A 275 12.34 16.98 -15.54
C GLU A 275 13.32 15.90 -16.04
N GLY A 276 14.55 16.31 -16.39
CA GLY A 276 15.55 15.39 -16.93
C GLY A 276 15.53 15.20 -18.44
N GLY A 277 14.66 15.94 -19.20
CA GLY A 277 14.73 16.01 -20.67
C GLY A 277 14.07 14.82 -21.40
N GLY A 278 13.12 14.13 -20.76
CA GLY A 278 12.33 13.06 -21.40
C GLY A 278 11.44 13.59 -22.54
N ASP A 279 11.15 12.71 -23.50
CA ASP A 279 10.25 13.02 -24.62
C ASP A 279 8.79 13.08 -24.15
N LYS A 280 8.08 14.17 -24.52
CA LYS A 280 6.68 14.38 -24.13
C LYS A 280 5.73 13.40 -24.84
N ASP A 281 6.04 13.01 -26.06
CA ASP A 281 5.23 12.06 -26.82
C ASP A 281 5.34 10.66 -26.21
N ASP A 282 6.53 10.26 -25.80
CA ASP A 282 6.74 8.99 -25.09
C ASP A 282 6.00 8.99 -23.75
N PHE A 283 6.03 10.10 -22.99
CA PHE A 283 5.26 10.23 -21.77
C PHE A 283 3.75 10.11 -22.02
N MET A 284 3.21 10.83 -23.00
CA MET A 284 1.79 10.77 -23.35
C MET A 284 1.38 9.38 -23.87
N LYS A 285 2.28 8.67 -24.52
CA LYS A 285 2.09 7.28 -24.94
C LYS A 285 2.03 6.36 -23.73
N SER A 286 2.96 6.50 -22.78
CA SER A 286 3.01 5.68 -21.57
C SER A 286 1.75 5.80 -20.71
N LEU A 287 1.08 6.97 -20.70
CA LEU A 287 -0.20 7.15 -20.01
C LEU A 287 -1.33 6.28 -20.57
N LYS A 288 -1.27 5.91 -21.84
CA LYS A 288 -2.26 5.07 -22.54
C LYS A 288 -2.00 3.57 -22.34
N GLU A 289 -0.82 3.21 -21.89
CA GLU A 289 -0.46 1.84 -21.61
C GLU A 289 -0.97 1.43 -20.21
N VAL A 290 -1.47 0.19 -20.11
CA VAL A 290 -1.83 -0.36 -18.81
C VAL A 290 -0.55 -0.74 -18.08
N SER A 291 -0.39 -0.22 -16.86
CA SER A 291 0.80 -0.52 -16.05
C SER A 291 0.87 -2.00 -15.70
N PRO A 292 2.08 -2.58 -15.62
CA PRO A 292 2.26 -3.93 -15.12
C PRO A 292 1.63 -4.11 -13.75
N TYR A 293 0.92 -5.22 -13.55
CA TYR A 293 0.21 -5.50 -12.32
C TYR A 293 0.52 -6.91 -11.82
N ASN A 294 1.23 -6.98 -10.70
CA ASN A 294 1.51 -8.21 -9.98
C ASN A 294 0.87 -8.13 -8.59
N PRO A 295 -0.39 -8.56 -8.43
CA PRO A 295 -1.11 -8.42 -7.16
C PRO A 295 -0.50 -9.31 -6.06
N ILE A 296 -0.57 -8.83 -4.80
CA ILE A 296 -0.20 -9.65 -3.65
C ILE A 296 -1.20 -10.80 -3.44
N GLU A 297 -2.45 -10.59 -3.79
CA GLU A 297 -3.52 -11.59 -3.78
C GLU A 297 -3.91 -11.93 -5.22
N ILE A 298 -3.77 -13.18 -5.59
CA ILE A 298 -4.14 -13.69 -6.92
C ILE A 298 -5.53 -14.32 -6.79
N ALA A 299 -6.52 -13.73 -7.47
CA ALA A 299 -7.87 -14.29 -7.49
C ALA A 299 -7.86 -15.68 -8.16
N GLU A 300 -8.47 -16.65 -7.48
CA GLU A 300 -8.71 -17.98 -8.01
C GLU A 300 -9.82 -17.99 -9.07
#